data_4181aa62613529da20bf51ddaf16673d
#
_entry.id   4181aa62613529da20bf51ddaf16673d
#
_cell.length_a   1.000
_cell.length_b   1.000
_cell.length_c   1.000
_cell.angle_alpha   90.00
_cell.angle_beta   90.00
_cell.angle_gamma   90.00
#
_symmetry.space_group_name_H-M   'P 1'
#
loop_
_entity.id
_entity.type
_entity.pdbx_description
1 polymer ?
#
loop_
_entity_poly.entity_id
_entity_poly.type
_entity_poly.pdbx_seq_one_letter_code
_entity_poly.pdbx_strand_id
1 'polypeptide(L)'
;LNWIARHIDQAEKVELWLSPDEFPETWLADLQITTESALRPAMCRVLEVEKIEGMLIGEGSFSARVTDPQCPWNEGIWQFVATDGKLQVSRTAKADCDLSIQGLSALIAGTHDPQDFVLRGWGNPDFSTSSILRGMFPRETPFMHEMF
;
A
#
# COMPACT_ATOMS: atom_id res chain seq x y z
N LEU A 1 -0.84 -25.28 9.20
CA LEU A 1 -1.58 -25.70 10.41
C LEU A 1 -1.56 -27.21 10.62
N ASN A 2 -1.96 -28.02 9.63
CA ASN A 2 -1.97 -29.49 9.78
C ASN A 2 -0.59 -30.09 10.11
N TRP A 3 0.50 -29.46 9.67
CA TRP A 3 1.85 -29.88 10.03
C TRP A 3 2.15 -29.61 11.51
N ILE A 4 1.83 -28.41 12.00
CA ILE A 4 2.01 -28.04 13.42
C ILE A 4 1.20 -28.96 14.31
N ALA A 5 -0.08 -29.17 13.99
CA ALA A 5 -0.96 -30.05 14.78
C ALA A 5 -0.47 -31.52 14.87
N ARG A 6 0.25 -31.99 13.84
CA ARG A 6 0.82 -33.36 13.83
C ARG A 6 2.13 -33.51 14.60
N HIS A 7 2.81 -32.38 14.91
CA HIS A 7 4.12 -32.37 15.56
C HIS A 7 4.11 -31.64 16.92
N ILE A 8 2.92 -31.47 17.50
CA ILE A 8 2.73 -30.76 18.76
C ILE A 8 3.47 -31.42 19.95
N ASP A 9 3.74 -32.72 19.85
CA ASP A 9 4.52 -33.50 20.81
C ASP A 9 6.04 -33.44 20.60
N GLN A 10 6.49 -32.84 19.48
CA GLN A 10 7.89 -32.81 19.08
C GLN A 10 8.48 -31.41 19.09
N ALA A 11 7.65 -30.36 19.14
CA ALA A 11 8.07 -28.98 19.09
C ALA A 11 7.56 -28.23 20.32
N GLU A 12 8.47 -27.71 21.13
CA GLU A 12 8.12 -26.88 22.29
C GLU A 12 7.64 -25.49 21.87
N LYS A 13 8.19 -24.95 20.79
CA LYS A 13 7.88 -23.62 20.26
C LYS A 13 7.88 -23.63 18.74
N VAL A 14 6.94 -22.93 18.15
CA VAL A 14 6.89 -22.64 16.71
C VAL A 14 6.80 -21.12 16.52
N GLU A 15 7.66 -20.56 15.72
CA GLU A 15 7.60 -19.14 15.34
C GLU A 15 7.09 -19.02 13.91
N LEU A 16 6.10 -18.16 13.72
CA LEU A 16 5.49 -17.90 12.42
C LEU A 16 5.53 -16.40 12.13
N TRP A 17 5.89 -16.06 10.90
CA TRP A 17 5.74 -14.72 10.37
C TRP A 17 4.42 -14.65 9.61
N LEU A 18 3.52 -13.82 10.09
CA LEU A 18 2.15 -13.75 9.60
C LEU A 18 1.83 -12.34 9.16
N SER A 19 0.89 -12.22 8.22
CA SER A 19 0.27 -10.94 7.92
C SER A 19 -0.41 -10.38 9.17
N PRO A 20 -0.42 -9.05 9.39
CA PRO A 20 -1.15 -8.42 10.49
C PRO A 20 -2.65 -8.73 10.52
N ASP A 21 -3.21 -9.17 9.40
CA ASP A 21 -4.64 -9.54 9.28
C ASP A 21 -4.93 -11.01 9.66
N GLU A 22 -3.89 -11.77 10.00
CA GLU A 22 -4.06 -13.15 10.49
C GLU A 22 -4.23 -13.16 12.01
N PHE A 23 -5.18 -13.98 12.47
CA PHE A 23 -5.55 -14.12 13.88
C PHE A 23 -5.26 -15.55 14.36
N PRO A 24 -3.98 -15.88 14.64
CA PRO A 24 -3.56 -17.24 14.97
C PRO A 24 -4.23 -17.79 16.25
N GLU A 25 -4.67 -16.93 17.17
CA GLU A 25 -5.43 -17.29 18.36
C GLU A 25 -6.76 -17.98 18.06
N THR A 26 -7.27 -17.84 16.82
CA THR A 26 -8.50 -18.49 16.38
C THR A 26 -8.29 -19.86 15.75
N TRP A 27 -7.03 -20.25 15.52
CA TRP A 27 -6.73 -21.44 14.74
C TRP A 27 -6.83 -22.75 15.55
N LEU A 28 -6.42 -22.72 16.82
CA LEU A 28 -6.40 -23.89 17.69
C LEU A 28 -6.73 -23.47 19.13
N ALA A 29 -7.71 -24.12 19.73
CA ALA A 29 -8.29 -23.70 21.01
C ALA A 29 -7.33 -23.80 22.23
N ASP A 30 -6.30 -24.66 22.16
CA ASP A 30 -5.45 -25.00 23.32
C ASP A 30 -4.00 -24.46 23.17
N LEU A 31 -3.72 -23.58 22.23
CA LEU A 31 -2.39 -23.00 22.04
C LEU A 31 -2.21 -21.72 22.84
N GLN A 32 -1.09 -21.63 23.55
CA GLN A 32 -0.60 -20.35 24.05
C GLN A 32 0.09 -19.61 22.94
N ILE A 33 -0.48 -18.47 22.53
CA ILE A 33 0.04 -17.63 21.46
C ILE A 33 0.53 -16.31 22.04
N THR A 34 1.76 -15.95 21.67
CA THR A 34 2.32 -14.63 21.94
C THR A 34 2.54 -13.93 20.61
N THR A 35 1.91 -12.77 20.42
CA THR A 35 2.08 -11.95 19.22
C THR A 35 3.06 -10.82 19.49
N GLU A 36 4.08 -10.72 18.65
CA GLU A 36 5.05 -9.63 18.68
C GLU A 36 5.00 -8.87 17.35
N SER A 37 5.00 -7.54 17.40
CA SER A 37 5.05 -6.71 16.19
C SER A 37 6.48 -6.53 15.73
N ALA A 38 6.70 -6.56 14.42
CA ALA A 38 8.00 -6.26 13.84
C ALA A 38 8.44 -4.81 14.19
N LEU A 39 9.67 -4.67 14.69
CA LEU A 39 10.22 -3.38 15.12
C LEU A 39 10.58 -2.45 13.94
N ARG A 40 10.71 -3.00 12.74
CA ARG A 40 11.09 -2.26 11.52
C ARG A 40 10.19 -2.67 10.38
N PRO A 41 9.10 -1.93 10.15
CA PRO A 41 8.24 -2.18 8.99
C PRO A 41 9.00 -1.92 7.69
N ALA A 42 8.66 -2.68 6.65
CA ALA A 42 9.18 -2.46 5.32
C ALA A 42 8.80 -1.06 4.81
N MET A 43 9.69 -0.45 4.03
CA MET A 43 9.43 0.82 3.36
C MET A 43 9.20 0.57 1.87
N CYS A 44 8.18 1.21 1.32
CA CYS A 44 7.86 1.21 -0.09
C CYS A 44 7.99 2.61 -0.67
N ARG A 45 8.61 2.74 -1.86
CA ARG A 45 8.71 3.99 -2.59
C ARG A 45 8.56 3.77 -4.09
N VAL A 46 7.79 4.63 -4.73
CA VAL A 46 7.76 4.72 -6.20
C VAL A 46 9.05 5.40 -6.67
N LEU A 47 9.84 4.67 -7.46
CA LEU A 47 11.08 5.18 -8.04
C LEU A 47 10.86 5.87 -9.39
N GLU A 48 9.92 5.37 -10.18
CA GLU A 48 9.54 5.91 -11.49
C GLU A 48 8.02 5.89 -11.62
N VAL A 49 7.38 7.07 -11.71
CA VAL A 49 5.92 7.19 -11.81
C VAL A 49 5.38 6.51 -13.06
N GLU A 50 6.09 6.59 -14.17
CA GLU A 50 5.67 5.96 -15.43
C GLU A 50 5.67 4.42 -15.36
N LYS A 51 6.53 3.84 -14.52
CA LYS A 51 6.69 2.38 -14.40
C LYS A 51 5.63 1.67 -13.55
N ILE A 52 4.76 2.41 -12.87
CA ILE A 52 3.62 1.81 -12.18
C ILE A 52 2.46 1.46 -13.13
N GLU A 53 2.58 1.81 -14.41
CA GLU A 53 1.62 1.42 -15.44
C GLU A 53 1.42 -0.11 -15.47
N GLY A 54 0.17 -0.53 -15.68
CA GLY A 54 -0.21 -1.94 -15.72
C GLY A 54 -0.55 -2.56 -14.37
N MET A 55 -0.39 -1.84 -13.24
CA MET A 55 -0.86 -2.30 -11.93
C MET A 55 -2.36 -2.57 -11.97
N LEU A 56 -2.80 -3.60 -11.25
CA LEU A 56 -4.22 -3.87 -11.03
C LEU A 56 -4.77 -2.85 -10.03
N ILE A 57 -5.82 -2.14 -10.42
CA ILE A 57 -6.47 -1.10 -9.62
C ILE A 57 -7.99 -1.16 -9.77
N GLY A 58 -8.69 -0.46 -8.89
CA GLY A 58 -10.14 -0.22 -9.03
C GLY A 58 -10.45 0.84 -10.09
N GLU A 59 -11.73 1.02 -10.38
CA GLU A 59 -12.22 1.97 -11.39
C GLU A 59 -12.02 3.43 -10.96
N GLY A 60 -11.72 4.29 -11.92
CA GLY A 60 -11.62 5.73 -11.71
C GLY A 60 -10.56 6.40 -12.57
N SER A 61 -10.44 7.70 -12.41
CA SER A 61 -9.36 8.50 -12.98
C SER A 61 -9.13 9.76 -12.16
N PHE A 62 -7.89 10.19 -12.05
CA PHE A 62 -7.50 11.46 -11.46
C PHE A 62 -6.20 11.96 -12.08
N SER A 63 -5.92 13.23 -11.86
CA SER A 63 -4.63 13.83 -12.21
C SER A 63 -3.98 14.46 -10.98
N ALA A 64 -2.67 14.32 -10.88
CA ALA A 64 -1.93 14.89 -9.75
C ALA A 64 -0.64 15.55 -10.20
N ARG A 65 -0.31 16.67 -9.55
CA ARG A 65 1.04 17.22 -9.60
C ARG A 65 1.90 16.46 -8.61
N VAL A 66 2.83 15.68 -9.12
CA VAL A 66 3.78 14.91 -8.29
C VAL A 66 5.03 15.74 -8.04
N THR A 67 5.47 15.80 -6.78
CA THR A 67 6.73 16.41 -6.35
C THR A 67 7.67 15.36 -5.79
N ASP A 68 8.90 15.32 -6.28
CA ASP A 68 9.94 14.39 -5.87
C ASP A 68 11.34 15.02 -5.93
N PRO A 69 11.78 15.71 -4.86
CA PRO A 69 13.08 16.37 -4.85
C PRO A 69 14.29 15.45 -5.03
N GLN A 70 14.12 14.15 -4.78
CA GLN A 70 15.20 13.17 -4.91
C GLN A 70 15.28 12.55 -6.31
N CYS A 71 14.13 12.47 -7.00
CA CYS A 71 14.00 11.86 -8.32
C CYS A 71 13.29 12.83 -9.28
N PRO A 72 13.98 13.84 -9.82
CA PRO A 72 13.36 14.91 -10.62
C PRO A 72 12.60 14.42 -11.84
N TRP A 73 12.89 13.22 -12.36
CA TRP A 73 12.15 12.62 -13.48
C TRP A 73 10.70 12.29 -13.14
N ASN A 74 10.37 12.16 -11.86
CA ASN A 74 9.01 11.95 -11.37
C ASN A 74 8.21 13.24 -11.31
N GLU A 75 8.86 14.40 -11.25
CA GLU A 75 8.18 15.68 -11.11
C GLU A 75 7.32 16.02 -12.33
N GLY A 76 6.18 16.63 -12.06
CA GLY A 76 5.26 17.12 -13.08
C GLY A 76 3.83 16.70 -12.85
N ILE A 77 2.98 16.92 -13.86
CA ILE A 77 1.56 16.58 -13.75
C ILE A 77 1.30 15.29 -14.51
N TRP A 78 0.73 14.34 -13.80
CA TRP A 78 0.44 13.00 -14.28
C TRP A 78 -1.06 12.72 -14.25
N GLN A 79 -1.53 12.04 -15.28
CA GLN A 79 -2.87 11.49 -15.39
C GLN A 79 -2.80 10.00 -15.07
N PHE A 80 -3.69 9.54 -14.21
CA PHE A 80 -3.85 8.15 -13.80
C PHE A 80 -5.26 7.71 -14.17
N VAL A 81 -5.40 6.66 -14.98
CA VAL A 81 -6.68 6.18 -15.50
C VAL A 81 -6.77 4.67 -15.34
N ALA A 82 -7.88 4.18 -14.81
CA ALA A 82 -8.20 2.76 -14.85
C ALA A 82 -8.76 2.39 -16.23
N THR A 83 -8.14 1.43 -16.89
CA THR A 83 -8.62 0.85 -18.15
C THR A 83 -8.56 -0.66 -18.04
N ASP A 84 -9.70 -1.34 -18.12
CA ASP A 84 -9.81 -2.79 -17.97
C ASP A 84 -9.18 -3.30 -16.65
N GLY A 85 -9.38 -2.56 -15.54
CA GLY A 85 -8.82 -2.89 -14.23
C GLY A 85 -7.31 -2.67 -14.09
N LYS A 86 -6.68 -2.02 -15.07
CA LYS A 86 -5.24 -1.71 -15.05
C LYS A 86 -4.99 -0.21 -15.09
N LEU A 87 -3.96 0.20 -14.38
CA LEU A 87 -3.50 1.58 -14.34
C LEU A 87 -2.83 1.95 -15.67
N GLN A 88 -3.28 3.05 -16.26
CA GLN A 88 -2.57 3.77 -17.32
C GLN A 88 -2.04 5.08 -16.76
N VAL A 89 -0.81 5.42 -17.12
CA VAL A 89 -0.10 6.61 -16.65
C VAL A 89 0.36 7.44 -17.84
N SER A 90 0.06 8.74 -17.83
CA SER A 90 0.49 9.67 -18.89
C SER A 90 0.74 11.06 -18.33
N ARG A 91 1.45 11.91 -19.07
CA ARG A 91 1.60 13.32 -18.73
C ARG A 91 0.34 14.10 -19.12
N THR A 92 0.00 15.12 -18.31
CA THR A 92 -1.13 16.01 -18.60
C THR A 92 -0.79 17.45 -18.20
N ALA A 93 -1.67 18.40 -18.55
CA ALA A 93 -1.45 19.83 -18.28
C ALA A 93 -2.18 20.33 -17.02
N LYS A 94 -3.20 19.60 -16.53
CA LYS A 94 -4.03 20.01 -15.40
C LYS A 94 -3.98 18.96 -14.31
N ALA A 95 -3.87 19.41 -13.07
CA ALA A 95 -3.92 18.56 -11.88
C ALA A 95 -5.21 18.79 -11.08
N ASP A 96 -5.80 17.71 -10.58
CA ASP A 96 -6.93 17.73 -9.65
C ASP A 96 -6.44 17.95 -8.21
N CYS A 97 -5.23 17.48 -7.89
CA CYS A 97 -4.60 17.67 -6.59
C CYS A 97 -3.06 17.70 -6.71
N ASP A 98 -2.40 18.05 -5.60
CA ASP A 98 -0.96 17.88 -5.46
C ASP A 98 -0.67 16.64 -4.62
N LEU A 99 0.36 15.87 -4.98
CA LEU A 99 0.86 14.73 -4.21
C LEU A 99 2.39 14.79 -4.12
N SER A 100 2.93 14.58 -2.94
CA SER A 100 4.33 14.23 -2.83
C SER A 100 4.55 12.78 -3.27
N ILE A 101 5.79 12.41 -3.58
CA ILE A 101 6.12 11.02 -3.91
C ILE A 101 5.79 10.06 -2.74
N GLN A 102 5.85 10.55 -1.49
CA GLN A 102 5.45 9.79 -0.30
C GLN A 102 3.95 9.48 -0.32
N GLY A 103 3.14 10.49 -0.65
CA GLY A 103 1.69 10.33 -0.79
C GLY A 103 1.33 9.34 -1.90
N LEU A 104 1.95 9.49 -3.08
CA LEU A 104 1.75 8.55 -4.18
C LEU A 104 2.19 7.12 -3.81
N SER A 105 3.33 6.97 -3.13
CA SER A 105 3.82 5.66 -2.68
C SER A 105 2.90 5.01 -1.66
N ALA A 106 2.39 5.79 -0.70
CA ALA A 106 1.45 5.33 0.31
C ALA A 106 0.10 4.92 -0.31
N LEU A 107 -0.35 5.66 -1.33
CA LEU A 107 -1.56 5.36 -2.09
C LEU A 107 -1.43 4.02 -2.82
N ILE A 108 -0.35 3.84 -3.59
CA ILE A 108 -0.09 2.62 -4.37
C ILE A 108 0.09 1.40 -3.48
N ALA A 109 0.74 1.56 -2.33
CA ALA A 109 0.89 0.49 -1.35
C ALA A 109 -0.37 0.24 -0.50
N GLY A 110 -1.44 1.02 -0.66
CA GLY A 110 -2.69 0.88 0.10
C GLY A 110 -2.56 1.14 1.61
N THR A 111 -1.46 1.77 2.06
CA THR A 111 -1.13 1.86 3.49
C THR A 111 -1.88 2.95 4.25
N HIS A 112 -2.26 4.03 3.59
CA HIS A 112 -2.85 5.20 4.23
C HIS A 112 -4.08 5.70 3.48
N ASP A 113 -5.03 6.25 4.25
CA ASP A 113 -6.20 6.90 3.67
C ASP A 113 -5.81 8.26 3.03
N PRO A 114 -6.28 8.58 1.82
CA PRO A 114 -6.00 9.87 1.18
C PRO A 114 -6.42 11.11 2.00
N GLN A 115 -7.41 11.00 2.89
CA GLN A 115 -7.80 12.09 3.79
C GLN A 115 -6.71 12.47 4.79
N ASP A 116 -5.83 11.53 5.13
CA ASP A 116 -4.72 11.78 6.07
C ASP A 116 -3.55 12.52 5.39
N PHE A 117 -3.55 12.65 4.06
CA PHE A 117 -2.43 13.22 3.32
C PHE A 117 -2.18 14.69 3.65
N VAL A 118 -3.23 15.47 3.86
CA VAL A 118 -3.10 16.88 4.26
C VAL A 118 -2.35 17.01 5.58
N LEU A 119 -2.73 16.20 6.58
CA LEU A 119 -2.11 16.20 7.90
C LEU A 119 -0.63 15.79 7.85
N ARG A 120 -0.28 14.91 6.91
CA ARG A 120 1.09 14.39 6.74
C ARG A 120 1.95 15.25 5.83
N GLY A 121 1.39 16.27 5.19
CA GLY A 121 2.09 17.04 4.16
C GLY A 121 2.38 16.23 2.88
N TRP A 122 1.58 15.20 2.61
CA TRP A 122 1.76 14.30 1.47
C TRP A 122 0.92 14.65 0.25
N GLY A 123 -0.02 15.57 0.41
CA GLY A 123 -0.88 16.03 -0.66
C GLY A 123 -2.09 16.78 -0.16
N ASN A 124 -2.92 17.24 -1.10
CA ASN A 124 -4.10 18.07 -0.81
C ASN A 124 -5.36 17.64 -1.60
N PRO A 125 -5.65 16.32 -1.73
CA PRO A 125 -6.86 15.90 -2.43
C PRO A 125 -8.10 16.42 -1.67
N ASP A 126 -9.06 16.97 -2.40
CA ASP A 126 -10.36 17.31 -1.85
C ASP A 126 -11.19 16.04 -1.55
N PHE A 127 -12.40 16.21 -1.03
CA PHE A 127 -13.25 15.07 -0.68
C PHE A 127 -13.61 14.21 -1.89
N SER A 128 -13.89 14.82 -3.04
CA SER A 128 -14.26 14.11 -4.27
C SER A 128 -13.08 13.31 -4.83
N THR A 129 -11.91 13.94 -4.91
CA THR A 129 -10.66 13.29 -5.33
C THR A 129 -10.28 12.16 -4.36
N SER A 130 -10.38 12.38 -3.05
CA SER A 130 -10.11 11.33 -2.05
C SER A 130 -11.01 10.12 -2.22
N SER A 131 -12.27 10.30 -2.61
CA SER A 131 -13.20 9.21 -2.89
C SER A 131 -12.77 8.39 -4.11
N ILE A 132 -12.33 9.06 -5.18
CA ILE A 132 -11.78 8.42 -6.39
C ILE A 132 -10.51 7.63 -6.03
N LEU A 133 -9.59 8.26 -5.29
CA LEU A 133 -8.34 7.62 -4.88
C LEU A 133 -8.58 6.33 -4.07
N ARG A 134 -9.56 6.32 -3.15
CA ARG A 134 -9.95 5.11 -2.40
C ARG A 134 -10.53 4.03 -3.29
N GLY A 135 -11.32 4.41 -4.30
CA GLY A 135 -11.88 3.47 -5.26
C GLY A 135 -10.83 2.82 -6.15
N MET A 136 -9.85 3.60 -6.60
CA MET A 136 -8.76 3.11 -7.45
C MET A 136 -7.73 2.32 -6.66
N PHE A 137 -7.38 2.76 -5.44
CA PHE A 137 -6.35 2.18 -4.57
C PHE A 137 -6.96 1.90 -3.19
N PRO A 138 -7.67 0.79 -3.05
CA PRO A 138 -8.25 0.42 -1.77
C PRO A 138 -7.17 0.24 -0.71
N ARG A 139 -7.54 0.49 0.54
CA ARG A 139 -6.62 0.30 1.66
C ARG A 139 -6.36 -1.18 1.86
N GLU A 140 -5.10 -1.52 1.99
CA GLU A 140 -4.59 -2.87 2.21
C GLU A 140 -3.55 -2.87 3.32
N THR A 141 -3.26 -4.05 3.84
CA THR A 141 -2.16 -4.25 4.79
C THR A 141 -1.02 -4.97 4.07
N PRO A 142 -0.06 -4.26 3.47
CA PRO A 142 1.03 -4.90 2.77
C PRO A 142 1.89 -5.71 3.74
N PHE A 143 2.15 -6.95 3.38
CA PHE A 143 2.98 -7.86 4.14
C PHE A 143 4.15 -8.35 3.30
N MET A 144 5.35 -8.32 3.87
CA MET A 144 6.54 -8.84 3.23
C MET A 144 7.16 -9.91 4.12
N HIS A 145 7.19 -11.14 3.61
CA HIS A 145 7.70 -12.30 4.34
C HIS A 145 9.23 -12.38 4.33
N GLU A 146 9.89 -11.77 3.35
CA GLU A 146 11.34 -11.83 3.18
C GLU A 146 12.00 -10.57 3.76
N MET A 147 13.07 -10.79 4.52
CA MET A 147 13.98 -9.73 4.97
C MET A 147 15.18 -9.70 4.04
N PHE A 148 15.50 -8.52 3.52
CA PHE A 148 16.69 -8.26 2.71
C PHE A 148 17.82 -7.70 3.54
#